data_d0b04873da34a5be87c02fe30ec204f5
#
_entry.id   d0b04873da34a5be87c02fe30ec204f5
#
_cell.length_a   1.000
_cell.length_b   1.000
_cell.length_c   1.000
_cell.angle_alpha   90.00
_cell.angle_beta   90.00
_cell.angle_gamma   90.00
#
_symmetry.space_group_name_H-M   'P 1'
#
loop_
_entity.id
_entity.type
_entity.pdbx_description
1 polymer ?
#
loop_
_entity_poly.entity_id
_entity_poly.type
_entity_poly.pdbx_seq_one_letter_code
_entity_poly.pdbx_strand_id
1 'polypeptide(L)' 'MSIILMQYPRAVIERMLKRSNMRVSKGAVEEFGVLMEEITADLAAEATTSARHANRKTVLLEDVKKAVKMI' A
#
# COMPACT_ATOMS: atom_id res chain seq x y z
N MET A 1 -19.00 3.79 -1.53
CA MET A 1 -18.04 3.60 -0.51
C MET A 1 -16.82 2.97 -1.00
N SER A 2 -16.95 1.77 -1.49
CA SER A 2 -15.77 1.07 -1.90
C SER A 2 -15.01 1.77 -3.00
N ILE A 3 -15.68 2.61 -3.76
CA ILE A 3 -15.02 3.33 -4.82
C ILE A 3 -13.89 4.17 -4.32
N ILE A 4 -14.08 4.73 -3.15
CA ILE A 4 -13.06 5.58 -2.56
C ILE A 4 -11.80 4.79 -2.30
N LEU A 5 -11.98 3.53 -1.96
CA LEU A 5 -10.86 2.68 -1.63
C LEU A 5 -10.05 2.31 -2.86
N MET A 6 -10.60 2.57 -4.04
CA MET A 6 -9.90 2.22 -5.26
C MET A 6 -9.00 3.34 -5.77
N GLN A 7 -8.78 4.34 -4.94
CA GLN A 7 -7.92 5.44 -5.34
C GLN A 7 -6.47 5.08 -5.06
N TYR A 8 -5.84 4.54 -6.06
CA TYR A 8 -4.44 4.18 -5.97
C TYR A 8 -3.69 4.89 -7.11
N PRO A 9 -2.38 4.98 -7.03
CA PRO A 9 -1.60 5.76 -8.00
C PRO A 9 -1.40 5.01 -9.32
N ARG A 10 -2.44 5.05 -10.15
CA ARG A 10 -2.41 4.35 -11.43
C ARG A 10 -1.21 4.75 -12.29
N ALA A 11 -0.94 6.06 -12.35
CA ALA A 11 0.14 6.54 -13.19
C ALA A 11 1.49 6.00 -12.75
N VAL A 12 1.67 5.88 -11.45
CA VAL A 12 2.91 5.35 -10.90
C VAL A 12 3.05 3.88 -11.24
N ILE A 13 1.96 3.12 -11.07
CA ILE A 13 1.95 1.70 -11.38
C ILE A 13 2.26 1.47 -12.86
N GLU A 14 1.59 2.24 -13.73
CA GLU A 14 1.84 2.12 -15.16
C GLU A 14 3.28 2.40 -15.50
N ARG A 15 3.84 3.45 -14.91
CA ARG A 15 5.21 3.82 -15.18
C ARG A 15 6.18 2.75 -14.75
N MET A 16 5.93 2.16 -13.58
CA MET A 16 6.79 1.10 -13.09
C MET A 16 6.73 -0.14 -13.97
N LEU A 17 5.53 -0.50 -14.41
CA LEU A 17 5.37 -1.66 -15.27
C LEU A 17 5.97 -1.44 -16.65
N LYS A 18 5.91 -0.20 -17.14
CA LYS A 18 6.44 0.10 -18.46
C LYS A 18 7.95 0.17 -18.54
N ARG A 19 8.61 0.12 -17.41
CA ARG A 19 10.09 0.14 -17.42
C ARG A 19 10.68 -1.02 -18.17
N SER A 20 9.93 -2.08 -18.34
CA SER A 20 10.40 -3.24 -19.07
C SER A 20 10.20 -3.12 -20.58
N ASN A 21 9.68 -1.98 -21.05
CA ASN A 21 9.34 -1.75 -22.45
C ASN A 21 8.24 -2.68 -22.94
N MET A 22 7.42 -3.17 -22.02
CA MET A 22 6.29 -4.00 -22.36
C MET A 22 5.02 -3.17 -22.37
N ARG A 23 4.05 -3.63 -23.12
CA ARG A 23 2.73 -3.04 -23.03
C ARG A 23 2.09 -3.49 -21.72
N VAL A 24 1.27 -2.63 -21.15
CA VAL A 24 0.64 -2.93 -19.88
C VAL A 24 -0.86 -2.82 -20.05
N SER A 25 -1.55 -3.90 -19.75
CA SER A 25 -3.01 -3.92 -19.88
C SER A 25 -3.65 -3.15 -18.74
N LYS A 26 -4.85 -2.66 -19.00
CA LYS A 26 -5.61 -1.96 -17.98
C LYS A 26 -5.90 -2.88 -16.80
N GLY A 27 -6.22 -4.13 -17.08
CA GLY A 27 -6.50 -5.09 -16.03
C GLY A 27 -5.30 -5.34 -15.13
N ALA A 28 -4.09 -5.33 -15.70
CA ALA A 28 -2.90 -5.52 -14.90
C ALA A 28 -2.70 -4.37 -13.93
N VAL A 29 -2.93 -3.14 -14.40
CA VAL A 29 -2.80 -1.97 -13.53
C VAL A 29 -3.82 -2.02 -12.40
N GLU A 30 -5.05 -2.39 -12.75
CA GLU A 30 -6.11 -2.47 -11.73
C GLU A 30 -5.80 -3.52 -10.68
N GLU A 31 -5.31 -4.68 -11.12
CA GLU A 31 -4.99 -5.75 -10.18
C GLU A 31 -3.86 -5.36 -9.25
N PHE A 32 -2.83 -4.71 -9.77
CA PHE A 32 -1.77 -4.21 -8.91
C PHE A 32 -2.27 -3.16 -7.93
N GLY A 33 -3.23 -2.33 -8.39
CA GLY A 33 -3.81 -1.33 -7.50
C GLY A 33 -4.52 -1.97 -6.32
N VAL A 34 -5.31 -3.01 -6.58
CA VAL A 34 -6.01 -3.72 -5.53
C VAL A 34 -5.01 -4.34 -4.55
N LEU A 35 -3.98 -4.97 -5.10
CA LEU A 35 -2.96 -5.59 -4.26
C LEU A 35 -2.26 -4.57 -3.38
N MET A 36 -1.94 -3.41 -3.94
CA MET A 36 -1.29 -2.35 -3.17
C MET A 36 -2.18 -1.86 -2.03
N GLU A 37 -3.48 -1.76 -2.28
CA GLU A 37 -4.39 -1.36 -1.24
C GLU A 37 -4.42 -2.38 -0.10
N GLU A 38 -4.45 -3.65 -0.45
CA GLU A 38 -4.50 -4.70 0.56
C GLU A 38 -3.23 -4.71 1.40
N ILE A 39 -2.09 -4.61 0.75
CA ILE A 39 -0.81 -4.60 1.46
C ILE A 39 -0.71 -3.37 2.36
N THR A 40 -1.11 -2.22 1.84
CA THR A 40 -1.04 -0.99 2.61
C THR A 40 -1.96 -1.04 3.81
N ALA A 41 -3.15 -1.62 3.64
CA ALA A 41 -4.09 -1.75 4.74
C ALA A 41 -3.52 -2.64 5.85
N ASP A 42 -2.89 -3.75 5.47
CA ASP A 42 -2.28 -4.63 6.45
C ASP A 42 -1.15 -3.94 7.19
N LEU A 43 -0.32 -3.22 6.46
CA LEU A 43 0.78 -2.48 7.07
C LEU A 43 0.27 -1.39 7.99
N ALA A 44 -0.80 -0.71 7.59
CA ALA A 44 -1.38 0.34 8.42
C ALA A 44 -1.91 -0.22 9.72
N ALA A 45 -2.52 -1.40 9.67
CA ALA A 45 -3.04 -2.04 10.87
C ALA A 45 -1.91 -2.40 11.82
N GLU A 46 -0.82 -2.95 11.30
CA GLU A 46 0.34 -3.31 12.13
C GLU A 46 1.00 -2.07 12.72
N ALA A 47 1.16 -1.02 11.92
CA ALA A 47 1.77 0.20 12.40
C ALA A 47 0.92 0.82 13.51
N THR A 48 -0.40 0.79 13.34
CA THR A 48 -1.31 1.32 14.35
C THR A 48 -1.19 0.53 15.64
N THR A 49 -1.12 -0.78 15.53
CA THR A 49 -0.98 -1.64 16.70
C THR A 49 0.31 -1.33 17.44
N SER A 50 1.40 -1.12 16.71
CA SER A 50 2.68 -0.78 17.30
C SER A 50 2.58 0.52 18.10
N ALA A 51 1.94 1.54 17.53
CA ALA A 51 1.79 2.81 18.20
C ALA A 51 0.96 2.66 19.47
N ARG A 52 -0.12 1.88 19.39
CA ARG A 52 -0.97 1.66 20.57
C ARG A 52 -0.24 0.96 21.68
N HIS A 53 0.58 -0.03 21.35
CA HIS A 53 1.37 -0.72 22.37
C HIS A 53 2.31 0.22 23.09
N ALA A 54 2.74 1.29 22.41
CA ALA A 54 3.60 2.29 23.03
C ALA A 54 2.79 3.41 23.67
N ASN A 55 1.47 3.25 23.75
CA ASN A 55 0.57 4.23 24.35
C ASN A 55 0.62 5.58 23.62
N ARG A 56 0.81 5.53 22.32
CA ARG A 56 0.83 6.74 21.52
C ARG A 56 -0.41 6.80 20.65
N LYS A 57 -0.81 8.01 20.31
CA LYS A 57 -1.91 8.23 19.39
C LYS A 57 -1.41 8.60 18.00
N THR A 58 -0.09 8.65 17.84
CA THR A 58 0.53 9.00 16.57
C THR A 58 1.31 7.81 16.06
N VAL A 59 1.09 7.49 14.79
CA VAL A 59 1.88 6.45 14.12
C VAL A 59 3.15 7.10 13.63
N LEU A 60 4.27 6.59 14.06
CA LEU A 60 5.58 7.15 13.71
C LEU A 60 6.25 6.32 12.64
N LEU A 61 7.31 6.87 12.07
CA LEU A 61 8.09 6.17 11.06
C LEU A 61 8.56 4.81 11.55
N GLU A 62 8.98 4.73 12.80
CA GLU A 62 9.46 3.47 13.36
C GLU A 62 8.37 2.41 13.39
N ASP A 63 7.12 2.82 13.58
CA ASP A 63 5.99 1.87 13.56
C ASP A 63 5.83 1.28 12.16
N VAL A 64 5.95 2.12 11.16
CA VAL A 64 5.84 1.67 9.78
C VAL A 64 6.99 0.74 9.42
N LYS A 65 8.19 1.06 9.86
CA LYS A 65 9.35 0.21 9.60
C LYS A 65 9.20 -1.16 10.24
N LYS A 66 8.64 -1.22 11.44
CA LYS A 66 8.38 -2.49 12.09
C LYS A 66 7.36 -3.30 11.30
N ALA A 67 6.30 -2.64 10.83
CA ALA A 67 5.27 -3.32 10.07
C ALA A 67 5.84 -3.95 8.80
N VAL A 68 6.71 -3.22 8.12
CA VAL A 68 7.31 -3.71 6.88
C VAL A 68 8.13 -4.97 7.14
N LYS A 69 8.78 -5.06 8.29
CA LYS A 69 9.59 -6.23 8.60
C LYS A 69 8.76 -7.46 8.88
N MET A 70 7.48 -7.30 9.12
CA MET A 70 6.61 -8.43 9.44
C MET A 70 5.99 -9.09 8.23
N ILE A 71 6.26 -8.57 7.06
CA ILE A 71 5.73 -9.16 5.83
C ILE A 71 6.58 -10.33 5.37
#